data_e637bf62c7ce71832c058f16c2273dd3
#
_entry.id   e637bf62c7ce71832c058f16c2273dd3
#
_cell.length_a   1.000
_cell.length_b   1.000
_cell.length_c   1.000
_cell.angle_alpha   90.00
_cell.angle_beta   90.00
_cell.angle_gamma   90.00
#
_symmetry.space_group_name_H-M   'P 1'
#
loop_
_entity.id
_entity.type
_entity.pdbx_description
1 polymer ?
#
loop_
_entity_poly.entity_id
_entity_poly.type
_entity_poly.pdbx_seq_one_letter_code
_entity_poly.pdbx_strand_id
1 'polypeptide(L)'
;KYALAKTPKAHPTNGLTYSGYAQVFMADNDQNPEAMKEIILPIRQDGKSTKCYSGANYLVSSMRIVGMPYMGTTNGWSCNYARPNLIQKFFPAENIPMSSEKAPDDATEEEIIKLDAQDGSDTKSILAAAGDDRALFYAGRGGGIRKLHVEKMANFLDGISIVKWQNIRTDGGTTNDVEFPDTDIPLLRYAEAFMTRAEAKWRLGDNEAALKDINTLRARANAKALTNLTEQDVIDEWCREFYMEGRRRSDLNRFDMFVGKKYIWDWKGGVAKGQSVDSHFKFYPIPIDDINGNPNMAEHQNAGY
;
A
#
# COMPACT_ATOMS: atom_id res chain seq x y z
N LYS A 1 1.37 0.38 -26.46
CA LYS A 1 2.65 -0.07 -25.92
C LYS A 1 2.78 0.46 -24.50
N TYR A 2 3.04 -0.43 -23.53
CA TYR A 2 3.09 -0.06 -22.11
C TYR A 2 4.42 0.61 -21.74
N ALA A 3 4.38 1.47 -20.73
CA ALA A 3 5.53 2.14 -20.13
C ALA A 3 5.26 2.45 -18.65
N LEU A 4 6.32 2.71 -17.86
CA LEU A 4 6.16 3.20 -16.50
C LEU A 4 5.60 4.63 -16.49
N ALA A 5 4.70 4.92 -15.59
CA ALA A 5 4.24 6.26 -15.28
C ALA A 5 5.36 7.04 -14.57
N LYS A 6 5.85 8.13 -15.14
CA LYS A 6 7.04 8.85 -14.68
C LYS A 6 6.83 10.33 -14.47
N THR A 7 5.94 10.94 -15.27
CA THR A 7 5.78 12.40 -15.32
C THR A 7 4.92 12.87 -14.16
N PRO A 8 5.46 13.71 -13.27
CA PRO A 8 4.64 14.30 -12.21
C PRO A 8 3.57 15.23 -12.81
N LYS A 9 2.45 15.37 -12.11
CA LYS A 9 1.35 16.27 -12.49
C LYS A 9 0.95 17.14 -11.31
N ALA A 10 1.05 18.45 -11.48
CA ALA A 10 0.51 19.40 -10.52
C ALA A 10 -1.02 19.39 -10.59
N HIS A 11 -1.67 19.30 -9.43
CA HIS A 11 -3.12 19.42 -9.35
C HIS A 11 -3.54 20.89 -9.44
N PRO A 12 -4.56 21.21 -10.22
CA PRO A 12 -4.90 22.63 -10.51
C PRO A 12 -5.31 23.44 -9.27
N THR A 13 -5.89 22.82 -8.25
CA THR A 13 -6.56 23.56 -7.16
C THR A 13 -6.12 23.20 -5.74
N ASN A 14 -5.54 22.00 -5.48
CA ASN A 14 -5.20 21.59 -4.11
C ASN A 14 -3.73 21.83 -3.72
N GLY A 15 -2.92 22.41 -4.62
CA GLY A 15 -1.51 22.72 -4.36
C GLY A 15 -0.57 21.52 -4.28
N LEU A 16 -1.05 20.30 -4.56
CA LEU A 16 -0.23 19.09 -4.54
C LEU A 16 0.33 18.78 -5.94
N THR A 17 1.43 18.07 -5.97
CA THR A 17 1.99 17.47 -7.18
C THR A 17 2.03 15.95 -7.00
N TYR A 18 1.34 15.24 -7.86
CA TYR A 18 1.31 13.78 -7.84
C TYR A 18 2.41 13.20 -8.71
N SER A 19 3.25 12.34 -8.14
CA SER A 19 4.26 11.59 -8.91
C SER A 19 3.60 10.68 -9.95
N GLY A 20 4.38 10.22 -10.94
CA GLY A 20 3.87 9.22 -11.89
C GLY A 20 3.34 7.96 -11.19
N TYR A 21 4.00 7.53 -10.10
CA TYR A 21 3.53 6.42 -9.28
C TYR A 21 2.15 6.68 -8.67
N ALA A 22 1.97 7.82 -8.01
CA ALA A 22 0.70 8.14 -7.34
C ALA A 22 -0.48 8.21 -8.32
N GLN A 23 -0.27 8.74 -9.52
CA GLN A 23 -1.32 8.88 -10.55
C GLN A 23 -1.96 7.54 -10.95
N VAL A 24 -1.25 6.41 -10.80
CA VAL A 24 -1.78 5.07 -11.11
C VAL A 24 -2.92 4.67 -10.17
N PHE A 25 -3.04 5.31 -9.01
CA PHE A 25 -3.99 4.98 -7.94
C PHE A 25 -4.99 6.11 -7.64
N MET A 26 -5.19 7.01 -8.61
CA MET A 26 -6.09 8.16 -8.52
C MET A 26 -7.39 7.92 -9.31
N ALA A 27 -8.42 8.71 -9.04
CA ALA A 27 -9.78 8.52 -9.58
C ALA A 27 -9.88 8.56 -11.11
N ASP A 28 -8.98 9.27 -11.78
CA ASP A 28 -8.93 9.40 -13.23
C ASP A 28 -7.86 8.52 -13.88
N ASN A 29 -7.45 7.43 -13.23
CA ASN A 29 -6.37 6.56 -13.74
C ASN A 29 -6.71 5.86 -15.06
N ASP A 30 -7.99 5.75 -15.41
CA ASP A 30 -8.50 5.25 -16.69
C ASP A 30 -8.56 6.33 -17.80
N GLN A 31 -8.38 7.61 -17.46
CA GLN A 31 -8.43 8.76 -18.36
C GLN A 31 -7.09 9.51 -18.42
N ASN A 32 -6.27 9.38 -17.38
CA ASN A 32 -4.96 10.01 -17.29
C ASN A 32 -3.95 9.26 -18.19
N PRO A 33 -3.40 9.89 -19.26
CA PRO A 33 -2.48 9.21 -20.17
C PRO A 33 -1.21 8.69 -19.50
N GLU A 34 -0.77 9.32 -18.40
CA GLU A 34 0.39 8.87 -17.63
C GLU A 34 0.12 7.56 -16.90
N ALA A 35 -1.04 7.43 -16.25
CA ALA A 35 -1.47 6.22 -15.56
C ALA A 35 -1.81 5.09 -16.55
N MET A 36 -2.57 5.40 -17.61
CA MET A 36 -3.03 4.43 -18.60
C MET A 36 -1.90 3.66 -19.28
N LYS A 37 -0.74 4.28 -19.50
CA LYS A 37 0.39 3.58 -20.11
C LYS A 37 1.02 2.52 -19.21
N GLU A 38 0.82 2.60 -17.89
CA GLU A 38 1.33 1.60 -16.96
C GLU A 38 0.31 0.49 -16.66
N ILE A 39 -0.98 0.78 -16.67
CA ILE A 39 -2.04 -0.18 -16.35
C ILE A 39 -2.27 -1.11 -17.54
N ILE A 40 -2.06 -2.42 -17.34
CA ILE A 40 -2.24 -3.45 -18.37
C ILE A 40 -3.64 -4.03 -18.31
N LEU A 41 -4.10 -4.41 -17.12
CA LEU A 41 -5.42 -5.00 -16.89
C LEU A 41 -6.04 -4.36 -15.64
N PRO A 42 -7.02 -3.46 -15.80
CA PRO A 42 -7.74 -2.88 -14.68
C PRO A 42 -9.00 -3.69 -14.33
N ILE A 43 -9.39 -3.65 -13.06
CA ILE A 43 -10.77 -3.89 -12.64
C ILE A 43 -11.45 -2.53 -12.64
N ARG A 44 -12.40 -2.33 -13.57
CA ARG A 44 -13.05 -1.05 -13.80
C ARG A 44 -13.93 -0.63 -12.64
N GLN A 45 -13.85 0.65 -12.29
CA GLN A 45 -14.66 1.32 -11.29
C GLN A 45 -15.22 2.63 -11.87
N ASP A 46 -16.48 2.96 -11.56
CA ASP A 46 -17.11 4.19 -12.05
C ASP A 46 -17.94 4.92 -10.97
N GLY A 47 -17.89 4.45 -9.73
CA GLY A 47 -18.64 5.05 -8.64
C GLY A 47 -20.17 5.04 -8.81
N LYS A 48 -20.69 4.54 -9.92
CA LYS A 48 -22.14 4.50 -10.26
C LYS A 48 -22.66 3.08 -10.32
N SER A 49 -22.23 2.30 -11.32
CA SER A 49 -22.65 0.92 -11.54
C SER A 49 -21.81 -0.06 -10.71
N THR A 50 -20.65 0.34 -10.24
CA THR A 50 -19.71 -0.46 -9.44
C THR A 50 -19.77 -0.18 -7.93
N LYS A 51 -20.92 0.30 -7.44
CA LYS A 51 -21.11 0.62 -6.01
C LYS A 51 -21.05 -0.63 -5.14
N CYS A 52 -19.99 -0.72 -4.33
CA CYS A 52 -19.86 -1.75 -3.30
C CYS A 52 -18.91 -1.27 -2.19
N TYR A 53 -19.06 -1.83 -0.99
CA TYR A 53 -18.19 -1.52 0.17
C TYR A 53 -16.91 -2.38 0.19
N SER A 54 -16.54 -2.97 -0.93
CA SER A 54 -15.30 -3.73 -1.14
C SER A 54 -14.47 -3.09 -2.27
N GLY A 55 -13.42 -3.76 -2.73
CA GLY A 55 -12.62 -3.31 -3.87
C GLY A 55 -12.02 -1.93 -3.64
N ALA A 56 -12.21 -1.01 -4.59
CA ALA A 56 -11.65 0.34 -4.54
C ALA A 56 -12.15 1.13 -3.32
N ASN A 57 -13.41 0.97 -2.93
CA ASN A 57 -13.95 1.64 -1.75
C ASN A 57 -13.20 1.21 -0.47
N TYR A 58 -12.97 -0.10 -0.30
CA TYR A 58 -12.16 -0.59 0.81
C TYR A 58 -10.74 -0.02 0.79
N LEU A 59 -10.09 0.01 -0.38
CA LEU A 59 -8.72 0.50 -0.52
C LEU A 59 -8.58 1.99 -0.18
N VAL A 60 -9.58 2.81 -0.52
CA VAL A 60 -9.57 4.26 -0.24
C VAL A 60 -10.01 4.54 1.21
N SER A 61 -11.13 3.94 1.66
CA SER A 61 -11.79 4.34 2.89
C SER A 61 -11.26 3.64 4.16
N SER A 62 -10.69 2.42 4.04
CA SER A 62 -10.30 1.64 5.22
C SER A 62 -9.15 2.27 6.03
N MET A 63 -8.26 3.00 5.37
CA MET A 63 -7.10 3.65 5.99
C MET A 63 -7.38 5.08 6.43
N ARG A 64 -8.51 5.68 5.98
CA ARG A 64 -8.86 7.05 6.33
C ARG A 64 -9.45 7.10 7.73
N ILE A 65 -8.95 8.04 8.53
CA ILE A 65 -9.45 8.34 9.87
C ILE A 65 -9.90 9.81 9.96
N VAL A 66 -10.71 10.12 10.95
CA VAL A 66 -11.13 11.50 11.24
C VAL A 66 -9.90 12.39 11.45
N GLY A 67 -9.90 13.58 10.87
CA GLY A 67 -8.81 14.54 10.95
C GLY A 67 -7.68 14.33 9.92
N MET A 68 -7.76 13.30 9.07
CA MET A 68 -6.90 13.20 7.91
C MET A 68 -7.41 14.10 6.78
N PRO A 69 -6.51 14.56 5.89
CA PRO A 69 -6.90 15.23 4.65
C PRO A 69 -7.89 14.40 3.84
N TYR A 70 -8.73 15.10 3.08
CA TYR A 70 -9.71 14.49 2.20
C TYR A 70 -9.02 13.60 1.14
N MET A 71 -9.48 12.37 1.01
CA MET A 71 -8.97 11.37 0.07
C MET A 71 -9.94 11.08 -1.08
N GLY A 72 -10.91 11.95 -1.31
CA GLY A 72 -11.89 11.82 -2.38
C GLY A 72 -13.16 11.05 -2.00
N THR A 73 -13.29 10.59 -0.74
CA THR A 73 -14.52 9.98 -0.23
C THR A 73 -14.94 10.64 1.08
N THR A 74 -16.25 10.74 1.31
CA THR A 74 -16.81 11.22 2.58
C THR A 74 -16.61 10.23 3.72
N ASN A 75 -16.50 8.93 3.40
CA ASN A 75 -16.32 7.87 4.38
C ASN A 75 -14.85 7.69 4.78
N GLY A 76 -14.63 7.46 6.06
CA GLY A 76 -13.39 6.96 6.62
C GLY A 76 -13.72 5.93 7.66
N TRP A 77 -13.32 4.67 7.41
CA TRP A 77 -13.74 3.56 8.26
C TRP A 77 -12.80 3.30 9.43
N SER A 78 -11.60 3.87 9.40
CA SER A 78 -10.59 3.73 10.47
C SER A 78 -10.36 2.27 10.87
N CYS A 79 -10.33 1.34 9.93
CA CYS A 79 -10.27 -0.09 10.21
C CYS A 79 -8.94 -0.75 9.85
N ASN A 80 -8.01 0.00 9.26
CA ASN A 80 -6.69 -0.48 8.90
C ASN A 80 -5.59 0.53 9.18
N TYR A 81 -4.38 0.04 9.41
CA TYR A 81 -3.15 0.82 9.45
C TYR A 81 -1.96 -0.01 8.96
N ALA A 82 -0.89 0.65 8.56
CA ALA A 82 0.33 -0.01 8.10
C ALA A 82 1.04 -0.71 9.26
N ARG A 83 1.55 -1.92 9.01
CA ARG A 83 2.46 -2.60 9.93
C ARG A 83 3.84 -1.96 9.89
N PRO A 84 4.61 -1.96 10.99
CA PRO A 84 5.98 -1.43 11.05
C PRO A 84 6.87 -1.98 9.94
N ASN A 85 6.74 -3.25 9.63
CA ASN A 85 7.52 -3.92 8.58
C ASN A 85 7.34 -3.31 7.17
N LEU A 86 6.22 -2.67 6.87
CA LEU A 86 6.06 -1.88 5.65
C LEU A 86 6.77 -0.54 5.78
N ILE A 87 6.52 0.19 6.87
CA ILE A 87 7.09 1.51 7.12
C ILE A 87 8.62 1.45 7.13
N GLN A 88 9.20 0.44 7.78
CA GLN A 88 10.65 0.23 7.87
C GLN A 88 11.34 -0.07 6.52
N LYS A 89 10.59 -0.37 5.45
CA LYS A 89 11.15 -0.42 4.10
C LYS A 89 11.55 0.95 3.58
N PHE A 90 10.91 2.01 4.08
CA PHE A 90 11.16 3.41 3.72
C PHE A 90 11.96 4.15 4.81
N PHE A 91 11.83 3.72 6.07
CA PHE A 91 12.44 4.32 7.26
C PHE A 91 13.14 3.23 8.11
N PRO A 92 14.30 2.71 7.67
CA PRO A 92 14.95 1.55 8.33
C PRO A 92 15.32 1.79 9.79
N ALA A 93 15.59 3.03 10.16
CA ALA A 93 15.97 3.42 11.53
C ALA A 93 14.76 3.80 12.41
N GLU A 94 13.55 3.45 12.01
CA GLU A 94 12.30 3.80 12.72
C GLU A 94 12.10 5.32 12.94
N ASN A 95 12.75 6.12 12.11
CA ASN A 95 12.75 7.58 12.20
C ASN A 95 11.69 8.25 11.33
N ILE A 96 10.58 7.56 11.07
CA ILE A 96 9.45 8.16 10.38
C ILE A 96 8.94 9.36 11.16
N PRO A 97 8.73 10.53 10.53
CA PRO A 97 8.07 11.65 11.19
C PRO A 97 6.64 11.26 11.58
N MET A 98 6.33 11.35 12.87
CA MET A 98 5.01 11.00 13.42
C MET A 98 4.59 12.06 14.42
N SER A 99 3.30 12.34 14.47
CA SER A 99 2.74 13.12 15.57
C SER A 99 2.81 12.33 16.87
N SER A 100 3.41 12.95 17.91
CA SER A 100 3.48 12.40 19.27
C SER A 100 2.37 12.94 20.20
N GLU A 101 1.55 13.86 19.70
CA GLU A 101 0.53 14.57 20.46
C GLU A 101 -0.84 14.39 19.81
N LYS A 102 -1.90 14.47 20.60
CA LYS A 102 -3.25 14.59 20.10
C LYS A 102 -3.47 15.95 19.46
N ALA A 103 -4.46 16.02 18.56
CA ALA A 103 -5.03 17.31 18.19
C ALA A 103 -5.72 17.94 19.41
N PRO A 104 -5.68 19.28 19.55
CA PRO A 104 -6.55 19.99 20.48
C PRO A 104 -8.03 19.62 20.25
N ASP A 105 -8.81 19.50 21.32
CA ASP A 105 -10.20 19.02 21.25
C ASP A 105 -11.12 19.96 20.41
N ASP A 106 -10.75 21.23 20.29
CA ASP A 106 -11.43 22.28 19.53
C ASP A 106 -10.76 22.63 18.21
N ALA A 107 -9.69 21.90 17.82
CA ALA A 107 -8.96 22.21 16.59
C ALA A 107 -9.78 21.90 15.35
N THR A 108 -9.79 22.85 14.43
CA THR A 108 -10.33 22.68 13.09
C THR A 108 -9.44 21.75 12.25
N GLU A 109 -10.00 21.16 11.19
CA GLU A 109 -9.24 20.34 10.25
C GLU A 109 -8.05 21.13 9.64
N GLU A 110 -8.22 22.41 9.35
CA GLU A 110 -7.16 23.26 8.82
C GLU A 110 -6.02 23.48 9.81
N GLU A 111 -6.33 23.65 11.09
CA GLU A 111 -5.33 23.76 12.16
C GLU A 111 -4.56 22.45 12.35
N ILE A 112 -5.25 21.31 12.33
CA ILE A 112 -4.61 19.99 12.40
C ILE A 112 -3.64 19.79 11.21
N ILE A 113 -4.06 20.11 9.99
CA ILE A 113 -3.20 20.02 8.80
C ILE A 113 -1.94 20.88 8.94
N LYS A 114 -2.07 22.11 9.50
CA LYS A 114 -0.92 22.98 9.74
C LYS A 114 0.04 22.41 10.79
N LEU A 115 -0.50 21.88 11.88
CA LEU A 115 0.30 21.25 12.93
C LEU A 115 1.05 20.03 12.40
N ASP A 116 0.38 19.17 11.61
CA ASP A 116 0.99 17.98 11.03
C ASP A 116 2.09 18.32 10.01
N ALA A 117 1.92 19.41 9.26
CA ALA A 117 2.97 19.93 8.38
C ALA A 117 4.18 20.49 9.15
N GLN A 118 3.95 21.09 10.33
CA GLN A 118 5.03 21.63 11.17
C GLN A 118 5.90 20.53 11.79
N ASP A 119 5.30 19.42 12.24
CA ASP A 119 6.06 18.29 12.81
C ASP A 119 6.47 17.25 11.76
N GLY A 120 6.13 17.47 10.50
CA GLY A 120 6.56 16.63 9.38
C GLY A 120 5.77 15.33 9.25
N SER A 121 4.64 15.17 9.92
CA SER A 121 3.82 13.94 9.92
C SER A 121 2.79 13.86 8.78
N ASP A 122 2.65 14.92 7.99
CA ASP A 122 1.83 14.92 6.78
C ASP A 122 2.48 14.15 5.62
N THR A 123 1.69 13.75 4.63
CA THR A 123 2.15 12.94 3.51
C THR A 123 3.28 13.58 2.70
N LYS A 124 3.24 14.90 2.48
CA LYS A 124 4.27 15.61 1.71
C LYS A 124 5.62 15.56 2.42
N SER A 125 5.62 15.81 3.72
CA SER A 125 6.82 15.76 4.56
C SER A 125 7.37 14.34 4.68
N ILE A 126 6.50 13.33 4.80
CA ILE A 126 6.89 11.91 4.82
C ILE A 126 7.53 11.49 3.49
N LEU A 127 6.97 11.88 2.34
CA LEU A 127 7.58 11.62 1.03
C LEU A 127 8.97 12.23 0.91
N ALA A 128 9.12 13.49 1.35
CA ALA A 128 10.42 14.18 1.34
C ALA A 128 11.44 13.50 2.26
N ALA A 129 11.03 13.08 3.46
CA ALA A 129 11.90 12.40 4.43
C ALA A 129 12.33 11.00 3.95
N ALA A 130 11.41 10.26 3.28
CA ALA A 130 11.71 8.96 2.71
C ALA A 130 12.62 9.02 1.48
N GLY A 131 12.56 10.11 0.71
CA GLY A 131 13.22 10.20 -0.59
C GLY A 131 12.77 9.10 -1.57
N ASP A 132 11.49 8.72 -1.51
CA ASP A 132 10.86 7.69 -2.34
C ASP A 132 9.38 8.06 -2.54
N ASP A 133 8.97 8.31 -3.77
CA ASP A 133 7.60 8.73 -4.14
C ASP A 133 6.53 7.68 -3.81
N ARG A 134 6.94 6.48 -3.43
CA ARG A 134 6.05 5.40 -3.02
C ARG A 134 5.73 5.41 -1.53
N ALA A 135 6.40 6.25 -0.73
CA ALA A 135 6.14 6.39 0.70
C ALA A 135 4.85 7.18 0.98
N LEU A 136 3.73 6.72 0.43
CA LEU A 136 2.42 7.36 0.52
C LEU A 136 1.75 7.02 1.85
N PHE A 137 2.22 7.68 2.92
CA PHE A 137 1.75 7.51 4.29
C PHE A 137 1.29 8.83 4.90
N TYR A 138 0.48 8.71 5.95
CA TYR A 138 0.08 9.81 6.80
C TYR A 138 0.21 9.38 8.27
N ALA A 139 0.92 10.17 9.07
CA ALA A 139 1.22 9.87 10.46
C ALA A 139 0.86 11.03 11.42
N GLY A 140 0.00 11.93 10.95
CA GLY A 140 -0.44 13.09 11.69
C GLY A 140 -1.48 12.79 12.78
N ARG A 141 -1.96 13.84 13.46
CA ARG A 141 -2.79 13.81 14.67
C ARG A 141 -4.20 13.25 14.48
N GLY A 142 -4.66 13.14 13.26
CA GLY A 142 -6.03 12.71 12.99
C GLY A 142 -6.42 11.46 13.80
N GLY A 143 -7.20 11.66 14.84
CA GLY A 143 -7.81 10.60 15.65
C GLY A 143 -6.97 10.06 16.81
N GLY A 144 -5.74 10.49 17.07
CA GLY A 144 -4.98 10.03 18.23
C GLY A 144 -3.46 10.17 18.13
N ILE A 145 -2.76 9.63 19.12
CA ILE A 145 -1.30 9.54 19.12
C ILE A 145 -0.87 8.41 18.20
N ARG A 146 -0.02 8.71 17.24
CA ARG A 146 0.47 7.70 16.30
C ARG A 146 1.57 6.85 16.93
N LYS A 147 1.54 5.56 16.63
CA LYS A 147 2.55 4.59 17.07
C LYS A 147 3.00 3.74 15.90
N LEU A 148 4.31 3.57 15.76
CA LEU A 148 4.86 2.64 14.77
C LEU A 148 4.53 1.19 15.16
N HIS A 149 4.75 0.82 16.42
CA HIS A 149 4.41 -0.50 16.99
C HIS A 149 3.14 -0.40 17.84
N VAL A 150 2.09 -1.08 17.43
CA VAL A 150 0.81 -1.12 18.14
C VAL A 150 0.75 -2.41 18.96
N GLU A 151 0.92 -2.29 20.28
CA GLU A 151 0.95 -3.45 21.19
C GLU A 151 -0.45 -4.00 21.52
N LYS A 152 -1.47 -3.14 21.50
CA LYS A 152 -2.87 -3.50 21.80
C LYS A 152 -3.76 -3.07 20.66
N MET A 153 -4.48 -3.98 20.06
CA MET A 153 -5.45 -3.69 19.00
C MET A 153 -6.78 -3.17 19.56
N ALA A 154 -6.72 -2.27 20.53
CA ALA A 154 -7.92 -1.67 21.14
C ALA A 154 -8.44 -0.45 20.35
N ASN A 155 -7.60 0.14 19.50
CA ASN A 155 -7.92 1.34 18.75
C ASN A 155 -7.28 1.29 17.36
N PHE A 156 -8.08 1.44 16.31
CA PHE A 156 -7.60 1.49 14.92
C PHE A 156 -6.90 2.81 14.55
N LEU A 157 -6.95 3.81 15.47
CA LEU A 157 -6.38 5.14 15.22
C LEU A 157 -4.89 5.23 15.54
N ASP A 158 -4.29 4.22 16.17
CA ASP A 158 -2.93 4.29 16.71
C ASP A 158 -1.84 4.08 15.65
N GLY A 159 -2.13 3.47 14.51
CA GLY A 159 -1.13 3.14 13.49
C GLY A 159 -0.89 4.22 12.44
N ILE A 160 -0.06 3.92 11.46
CA ILE A 160 0.26 4.78 10.33
C ILE A 160 -0.72 4.52 9.20
N SER A 161 -1.37 5.56 8.69
CA SER A 161 -2.32 5.43 7.58
C SER A 161 -1.60 5.36 6.23
N ILE A 162 -2.16 4.59 5.29
CA ILE A 162 -1.72 4.53 3.90
C ILE A 162 -2.62 5.43 3.07
N VAL A 163 -2.03 6.32 2.26
CA VAL A 163 -2.74 7.25 1.38
C VAL A 163 -2.47 6.99 -0.11
N LYS A 164 -2.12 5.76 -0.44
CA LYS A 164 -1.80 5.34 -1.80
C LYS A 164 -3.01 5.42 -2.73
N TRP A 165 -4.16 4.93 -2.27
CA TRP A 165 -5.41 4.89 -3.03
C TRP A 165 -6.26 6.11 -2.71
N GLN A 166 -6.67 6.85 -3.74
CA GLN A 166 -7.45 8.08 -3.56
C GLN A 166 -8.54 8.18 -4.64
N ASN A 167 -9.71 8.68 -4.24
CA ASN A 167 -10.78 9.02 -5.16
C ASN A 167 -10.71 10.51 -5.57
N ILE A 168 -9.51 11.02 -5.78
CA ILE A 168 -9.24 12.38 -6.26
C ILE A 168 -8.78 12.30 -7.71
N ARG A 169 -9.33 13.17 -8.56
CA ARG A 169 -8.92 13.29 -9.95
C ARG A 169 -7.68 14.19 -10.06
N THR A 170 -6.69 13.76 -10.82
CA THR A 170 -5.45 14.53 -11.03
C THR A 170 -5.66 15.80 -11.88
N ASP A 171 -6.77 15.88 -12.61
CA ASP A 171 -7.13 17.01 -13.46
C ASP A 171 -7.97 18.10 -12.74
N GLY A 172 -8.29 17.88 -11.45
CA GLY A 172 -9.11 18.79 -10.64
C GLY A 172 -10.61 18.69 -10.91
N GLY A 173 -11.04 17.74 -11.74
CA GLY A 173 -12.45 17.44 -11.98
C GLY A 173 -13.12 16.78 -10.77
N THR A 174 -14.43 16.59 -10.88
CA THR A 174 -15.25 15.89 -9.87
C THR A 174 -15.36 14.42 -10.19
N THR A 175 -15.40 13.58 -9.17
CA THR A 175 -15.74 12.15 -9.26
C THR A 175 -17.24 11.94 -9.40
N ASN A 176 -17.63 10.76 -9.85
CA ASN A 176 -19.04 10.44 -10.07
C ASN A 176 -19.84 10.29 -8.77
N ASP A 177 -19.18 9.90 -7.68
CA ASP A 177 -19.79 9.69 -6.38
C ASP A 177 -18.82 10.11 -5.29
N VAL A 178 -19.34 10.62 -4.16
CA VAL A 178 -18.55 11.08 -3.02
C VAL A 178 -18.26 9.95 -2.01
N GLU A 179 -18.88 8.81 -2.18
CA GLU A 179 -18.72 7.63 -1.32
C GLU A 179 -18.05 6.47 -2.05
N PHE A 180 -18.41 6.25 -3.31
CA PHE A 180 -17.91 5.14 -4.13
C PHE A 180 -16.88 5.62 -5.15
N PRO A 181 -15.64 5.11 -5.09
CA PRO A 181 -14.57 5.59 -5.95
C PRO A 181 -14.75 5.26 -7.43
N ASP A 182 -14.26 6.19 -8.27
CA ASP A 182 -14.04 5.97 -9.71
C ASP A 182 -12.70 5.25 -9.98
N THR A 183 -11.83 5.14 -8.98
CA THR A 183 -10.46 4.63 -9.13
C THR A 183 -10.45 3.18 -9.59
N ASP A 184 -10.03 2.92 -10.81
CA ASP A 184 -9.80 1.56 -11.31
C ASP A 184 -8.71 0.85 -10.49
N ILE A 185 -8.87 -0.46 -10.28
CA ILE A 185 -7.87 -1.27 -9.58
C ILE A 185 -6.95 -1.93 -10.60
N PRO A 186 -5.67 -1.53 -10.72
CA PRO A 186 -4.70 -2.21 -11.59
C PRO A 186 -4.47 -3.64 -11.10
N LEU A 187 -5.08 -4.63 -11.75
CA LEU A 187 -4.82 -6.05 -11.47
C LEU A 187 -3.45 -6.46 -11.99
N LEU A 188 -3.08 -5.96 -13.17
CA LEU A 188 -1.74 -6.10 -13.76
C LEU A 188 -1.27 -4.73 -14.23
N ARG A 189 -0.04 -4.37 -13.89
CA ARG A 189 0.62 -3.14 -14.37
C ARG A 189 2.07 -3.38 -14.79
N TYR A 190 2.61 -2.51 -15.61
CA TYR A 190 3.90 -2.71 -16.28
C TYR A 190 5.08 -2.83 -15.30
N ALA A 191 5.02 -2.20 -14.13
CA ALA A 191 6.01 -2.37 -13.07
C ALA A 191 6.16 -3.84 -12.63
N GLU A 192 5.07 -4.64 -12.70
CA GLU A 192 5.14 -6.07 -12.37
C GLU A 192 6.01 -6.85 -13.35
N ALA A 193 6.00 -6.49 -14.64
CA ALA A 193 6.89 -7.10 -15.62
C ALA A 193 8.37 -6.83 -15.29
N PHE A 194 8.70 -5.63 -14.79
CA PHE A 194 10.07 -5.33 -14.32
C PHE A 194 10.45 -6.17 -13.11
N MET A 195 9.60 -6.23 -12.08
CA MET A 195 9.92 -6.98 -10.87
C MET A 195 9.98 -8.48 -11.12
N THR A 196 9.07 -9.03 -11.93
CA THR A 196 9.10 -10.45 -12.31
C THR A 196 10.38 -10.79 -13.06
N ARG A 197 10.78 -9.95 -14.01
CA ARG A 197 12.02 -10.14 -14.75
C ARG A 197 13.25 -9.98 -13.88
N ALA A 198 13.25 -9.01 -12.97
CA ALA A 198 14.34 -8.79 -12.02
C ALA A 198 14.52 -10.00 -11.09
N GLU A 199 13.42 -10.50 -10.49
CA GLU A 199 13.47 -11.69 -9.64
C GLU A 199 13.95 -12.93 -10.41
N ALA A 200 13.45 -13.15 -11.64
CA ALA A 200 13.89 -14.27 -12.47
C ALA A 200 15.39 -14.21 -12.76
N LYS A 201 15.92 -13.04 -13.15
CA LYS A 201 17.35 -12.83 -13.38
C LYS A 201 18.18 -13.06 -12.12
N TRP A 202 17.74 -12.49 -10.99
CA TRP A 202 18.39 -12.69 -9.70
C TRP A 202 18.45 -14.18 -9.31
N ARG A 203 17.36 -14.94 -9.47
CA ARG A 203 17.31 -16.38 -9.20
C ARG A 203 18.22 -17.19 -10.13
N LEU A 204 18.49 -16.68 -11.34
CA LEU A 204 19.43 -17.28 -12.31
C LEU A 204 20.89 -16.84 -12.09
N GLY A 205 21.16 -15.98 -11.09
CA GLY A 205 22.49 -15.48 -10.77
C GLY A 205 22.93 -14.26 -11.59
N ASP A 206 22.07 -13.73 -12.47
CA ASP A 206 22.35 -12.50 -13.23
C ASP A 206 21.96 -11.26 -12.39
N ASN A 207 22.78 -11.01 -11.36
CA ASN A 207 22.53 -9.93 -10.41
C ASN A 207 22.64 -8.53 -11.04
N GLU A 208 23.51 -8.35 -12.03
CA GLU A 208 23.70 -7.06 -12.70
C GLU A 208 22.43 -6.67 -13.49
N ALA A 209 21.89 -7.58 -14.29
CA ALA A 209 20.69 -7.30 -15.05
C ALA A 209 19.43 -7.21 -14.16
N ALA A 210 19.38 -7.95 -13.04
CA ALA A 210 18.33 -7.83 -12.04
C ALA A 210 18.37 -6.45 -11.36
N LEU A 211 19.55 -6.00 -10.93
CA LEU A 211 19.77 -4.69 -10.32
C LEU A 211 19.36 -3.53 -11.24
N LYS A 212 19.64 -3.65 -12.53
CA LYS A 212 19.23 -2.66 -13.55
C LYS A 212 17.71 -2.52 -13.62
N ASP A 213 16.97 -3.63 -13.59
CA ASP A 213 15.51 -3.60 -13.63
C ASP A 213 14.92 -2.98 -12.35
N ILE A 214 15.43 -3.35 -11.19
CA ILE A 214 15.01 -2.77 -9.90
C ILE A 214 15.33 -1.28 -9.86
N ASN A 215 16.53 -0.87 -10.24
CA ASN A 215 16.93 0.53 -10.25
C ASN A 215 16.14 1.37 -11.27
N THR A 216 15.59 0.76 -12.30
CA THR A 216 14.66 1.44 -13.21
C THR A 216 13.36 1.84 -12.48
N LEU A 217 12.80 0.96 -11.64
CA LEU A 217 11.63 1.28 -10.80
C LEU A 217 11.96 2.29 -9.71
N ARG A 218 13.13 2.15 -9.08
CA ARG A 218 13.60 3.07 -8.05
C ARG A 218 13.80 4.48 -8.62
N ALA A 219 14.41 4.59 -9.79
CA ALA A 219 14.58 5.87 -10.48
C ALA A 219 13.21 6.52 -10.84
N ARG A 220 12.20 5.72 -11.25
CA ARG A 220 10.83 6.21 -11.47
C ARG A 220 10.23 6.83 -10.22
N ALA A 221 10.56 6.26 -9.06
CA ALA A 221 10.07 6.70 -7.75
C ALA A 221 11.02 7.69 -7.05
N ASN A 222 11.99 8.29 -7.74
CA ASN A 222 13.02 9.16 -7.16
C ASN A 222 13.80 8.53 -6.00
N ALA A 223 13.72 7.21 -5.83
CA ALA A 223 14.38 6.48 -4.75
C ALA A 223 15.86 6.24 -5.07
N LYS A 224 16.70 6.25 -4.03
CA LYS A 224 18.14 5.99 -4.15
C LYS A 224 18.38 4.62 -4.77
N ALA A 225 19.24 4.56 -5.79
CA ALA A 225 19.63 3.31 -6.45
C ALA A 225 20.32 2.34 -5.46
N LEU A 226 20.07 1.05 -5.64
CA LEU A 226 20.81 -0.01 -4.97
C LEU A 226 22.14 -0.25 -5.71
N THR A 227 23.15 -0.70 -4.99
CA THR A 227 24.48 -1.02 -5.54
C THR A 227 24.72 -2.51 -5.65
N ASN A 228 23.98 -3.32 -4.90
CA ASN A 228 23.98 -4.78 -4.89
C ASN A 228 22.58 -5.30 -4.60
N LEU A 229 22.38 -6.61 -4.78
CA LEU A 229 21.11 -7.28 -4.46
C LEU A 229 21.34 -8.47 -3.54
N THR A 230 20.60 -8.49 -2.45
CA THR A 230 20.36 -9.65 -1.61
C THR A 230 18.93 -10.17 -1.82
N GLU A 231 18.63 -11.35 -1.29
CA GLU A 231 17.26 -11.86 -1.24
C GLU A 231 16.30 -10.86 -0.58
N GLN A 232 16.77 -10.21 0.52
CA GLN A 232 15.98 -9.23 1.26
C GLN A 232 15.71 -7.98 0.41
N ASP A 233 16.67 -7.51 -0.38
CA ASP A 233 16.47 -6.35 -1.26
C ASP A 233 15.39 -6.62 -2.30
N VAL A 234 15.39 -7.81 -2.91
CA VAL A 234 14.40 -8.19 -3.92
C VAL A 234 12.99 -8.27 -3.33
N ILE A 235 12.82 -8.97 -2.19
CA ILE A 235 11.50 -9.09 -1.55
C ILE A 235 11.00 -7.76 -0.95
N ASP A 236 11.91 -6.90 -0.53
CA ASP A 236 11.59 -5.56 -0.04
C ASP A 236 11.18 -4.62 -1.17
N GLU A 237 11.79 -4.74 -2.35
CA GLU A 237 11.39 -3.94 -3.50
C GLU A 237 9.99 -4.36 -4.01
N TRP A 238 9.67 -5.66 -4.00
CA TRP A 238 8.30 -6.12 -4.21
C TRP A 238 7.33 -5.47 -3.22
N CYS A 239 7.73 -5.35 -1.95
CA CYS A 239 6.90 -4.73 -0.93
C CYS A 239 6.70 -3.22 -1.19
N ARG A 240 7.78 -2.45 -1.44
CA ARG A 240 7.71 -1.01 -1.70
C ARG A 240 6.85 -0.68 -2.91
N GLU A 241 6.97 -1.50 -3.95
CA GLU A 241 6.27 -1.26 -5.21
C GLU A 241 4.78 -1.62 -5.13
N PHE A 242 4.44 -2.74 -4.45
CA PHE A 242 3.11 -3.36 -4.55
C PHE A 242 2.33 -3.47 -3.24
N TYR A 243 2.69 -2.72 -2.18
CA TYR A 243 1.86 -2.71 -0.99
C TYR A 243 0.43 -2.25 -1.31
N MET A 244 -0.56 -2.82 -0.62
CA MET A 244 -2.00 -2.60 -0.88
C MET A 244 -2.47 -2.99 -2.30
N GLU A 245 -1.77 -3.91 -2.97
CA GLU A 245 -2.17 -4.47 -4.27
C GLU A 245 -2.40 -5.99 -4.18
N GLY A 246 -2.69 -6.53 -2.99
CA GLY A 246 -3.15 -7.91 -2.79
C GLY A 246 -2.10 -9.02 -2.87
N ARG A 247 -0.83 -8.73 -3.14
CA ARG A 247 0.17 -9.76 -3.48
C ARG A 247 1.15 -10.18 -2.38
N ARG A 248 1.29 -9.42 -1.29
CA ARG A 248 2.35 -9.64 -0.29
C ARG A 248 2.42 -11.07 0.25
N ARG A 249 1.27 -11.73 0.49
CA ARG A 249 1.22 -13.12 0.95
C ARG A 249 1.87 -14.08 -0.07
N SER A 250 1.55 -13.92 -1.35
CA SER A 250 2.12 -14.74 -2.43
C SER A 250 3.63 -14.53 -2.55
N ASP A 251 4.09 -13.29 -2.46
CA ASP A 251 5.51 -12.95 -2.48
C ASP A 251 6.24 -13.59 -1.29
N LEU A 252 5.73 -13.46 -0.08
CA LEU A 252 6.32 -14.06 1.11
C LEU A 252 6.35 -15.60 1.05
N ASN A 253 5.31 -16.24 0.48
CA ASN A 253 5.30 -17.69 0.26
C ASN A 253 6.37 -18.12 -0.74
N ARG A 254 6.54 -17.38 -1.84
CA ARG A 254 7.54 -17.66 -2.89
C ARG A 254 8.98 -17.55 -2.38
N PHE A 255 9.22 -16.73 -1.35
CA PHE A 255 10.50 -16.56 -0.68
C PHE A 255 10.66 -17.38 0.61
N ASP A 256 9.71 -18.27 0.91
CA ASP A 256 9.66 -19.06 2.15
C ASP A 256 9.73 -18.21 3.43
N MET A 257 9.11 -17.02 3.38
CA MET A 257 9.09 -16.03 4.48
C MET A 257 7.74 -15.92 5.18
N PHE A 258 6.65 -16.48 4.61
CA PHE A 258 5.31 -16.35 5.18
C PHE A 258 5.15 -17.16 6.47
N VAL A 259 5.57 -18.40 6.45
CA VAL A 259 5.56 -19.31 7.62
C VAL A 259 6.94 -19.38 8.29
N GLY A 260 7.03 -20.10 9.39
CA GLY A 260 8.30 -20.31 10.09
C GLY A 260 8.91 -19.03 10.69
N LYS A 261 10.22 -19.07 10.91
CA LYS A 261 10.99 -18.05 11.65
C LYS A 261 11.78 -17.08 10.76
N LYS A 262 11.89 -17.35 9.44
CA LYS A 262 12.76 -16.59 8.51
C LYS A 262 12.39 -15.09 8.44
N TYR A 263 11.11 -14.77 8.55
CA TYR A 263 10.63 -13.40 8.57
C TYR A 263 9.48 -13.25 9.57
N ILE A 264 9.67 -12.40 10.56
CA ILE A 264 8.67 -12.09 11.60
C ILE A 264 8.25 -10.64 11.44
N TRP A 265 6.96 -10.37 11.55
CA TRP A 265 6.38 -9.03 11.54
C TRP A 265 5.41 -8.87 12.71
N ASP A 266 5.15 -7.66 13.11
CA ASP A 266 4.21 -7.35 14.18
C ASP A 266 2.86 -8.01 13.92
N TRP A 267 2.34 -8.67 14.94
CA TRP A 267 1.09 -9.42 14.89
C TRP A 267 1.09 -10.68 14.01
N LYS A 268 2.22 -11.14 13.51
CA LYS A 268 2.31 -12.48 12.93
C LYS A 268 1.95 -13.51 13.99
N GLY A 269 1.02 -14.42 13.66
CA GLY A 269 0.54 -15.44 14.60
C GLY A 269 -0.25 -14.89 15.81
N GLY A 270 -0.80 -13.68 15.71
CA GLY A 270 -1.73 -13.10 16.68
C GLY A 270 -1.09 -12.49 17.93
N VAL A 271 0.23 -12.32 17.98
CA VAL A 271 0.95 -11.68 19.10
C VAL A 271 1.65 -10.41 18.64
N ALA A 272 1.70 -9.37 19.49
CA ALA A 272 2.15 -8.03 19.11
C ALA A 272 3.54 -8.01 18.45
N LYS A 273 4.52 -8.71 19.01
CA LYS A 273 5.90 -8.79 18.47
C LYS A 273 6.06 -9.82 17.34
N GLY A 274 4.97 -10.49 16.97
CA GLY A 274 4.99 -11.57 16.00
C GLY A 274 5.63 -12.86 16.52
N GLN A 275 5.23 -13.99 15.95
CA GLN A 275 5.80 -15.29 16.21
C GLN A 275 5.81 -16.15 14.96
N SER A 276 6.55 -17.26 15.01
CA SER A 276 6.50 -18.31 13.99
C SER A 276 5.09 -18.88 13.88
N VAL A 277 4.65 -19.14 12.67
CA VAL A 277 3.41 -19.87 12.40
C VAL A 277 3.71 -21.16 11.66
N ASP A 278 2.83 -22.15 11.82
CA ASP A 278 3.00 -23.47 11.23
C ASP A 278 2.95 -23.46 9.71
N SER A 279 3.56 -24.48 9.11
CA SER A 279 3.70 -24.62 7.66
C SER A 279 2.37 -24.76 6.91
N HIS A 280 1.33 -25.32 7.55
CA HIS A 280 0.02 -25.46 6.91
C HIS A 280 -0.59 -24.10 6.51
N PHE A 281 -0.25 -23.01 7.20
CA PHE A 281 -0.69 -21.66 6.85
C PHE A 281 -0.17 -21.16 5.48
N LYS A 282 0.71 -21.90 4.79
CA LYS A 282 1.05 -21.61 3.39
C LYS A 282 -0.18 -21.69 2.48
N PHE A 283 -1.07 -22.60 2.76
CA PHE A 283 -2.30 -22.84 2.00
C PHE A 283 -3.51 -22.30 2.76
N TYR A 284 -4.60 -22.08 2.06
CA TYR A 284 -5.90 -21.87 2.67
C TYR A 284 -6.59 -23.21 2.88
N PRO A 285 -7.46 -23.35 3.89
CA PRO A 285 -8.35 -24.52 3.94
C PRO A 285 -9.27 -24.52 2.71
N ILE A 286 -9.64 -25.72 2.25
CA ILE A 286 -10.77 -25.86 1.34
C ILE A 286 -12.03 -25.48 2.15
N PRO A 287 -12.92 -24.61 1.62
CA PRO A 287 -14.13 -24.22 2.33
C PRO A 287 -14.96 -25.44 2.75
N ILE A 288 -15.47 -25.42 3.97
CA ILE A 288 -16.24 -26.56 4.51
C ILE A 288 -17.48 -26.84 3.69
N ASP A 289 -18.10 -25.81 3.08
CA ASP A 289 -19.27 -25.95 2.23
C ASP A 289 -18.93 -26.71 0.94
N ASP A 290 -17.75 -26.52 0.37
CA ASP A 290 -17.27 -27.27 -0.80
C ASP A 290 -17.08 -28.75 -0.45
N ILE A 291 -16.51 -29.04 0.74
CA ILE A 291 -16.32 -30.41 1.23
C ILE A 291 -17.66 -31.08 1.48
N ASN A 292 -18.59 -30.40 2.15
CA ASN A 292 -19.91 -30.94 2.47
C ASN A 292 -20.79 -31.11 1.23
N GLY A 293 -20.62 -30.24 0.24
CA GLY A 293 -21.36 -30.31 -1.03
C GLY A 293 -20.87 -31.37 -2.01
N ASN A 294 -19.64 -31.86 -1.82
CA ASN A 294 -19.03 -32.89 -2.69
C ASN A 294 -18.39 -34.00 -1.87
N PRO A 295 -19.06 -35.17 -1.72
CA PRO A 295 -18.53 -36.27 -0.93
C PRO A 295 -17.13 -36.76 -1.34
N ASN A 296 -16.74 -36.55 -2.62
CA ASN A 296 -15.42 -36.89 -3.10
C ASN A 296 -14.32 -35.98 -2.54
N MET A 297 -14.67 -34.88 -1.90
CA MET A 297 -13.73 -33.92 -1.29
C MET A 297 -13.47 -34.20 0.18
N ALA A 298 -14.19 -35.12 0.82
CA ALA A 298 -14.14 -35.35 2.26
C ALA A 298 -12.73 -35.69 2.80
N GLU A 299 -11.91 -36.37 1.98
CA GLU A 299 -10.54 -36.77 2.34
C GLU A 299 -9.46 -35.83 1.75
N HIS A 300 -9.86 -34.73 1.12
CA HIS A 300 -8.93 -33.86 0.39
C HIS A 300 -8.66 -32.50 1.03
N GLN A 301 -9.06 -32.32 2.30
CA GLN A 301 -8.69 -31.10 3.02
C GLN A 301 -7.17 -30.93 3.08
N ASN A 302 -6.69 -29.69 2.93
CA ASN A 302 -5.28 -29.39 3.10
C ASN A 302 -4.80 -29.79 4.50
N ALA A 303 -3.64 -30.42 4.58
CA ALA A 303 -3.09 -30.92 5.85
C ALA A 303 -2.98 -29.80 6.89
N GLY A 304 -3.49 -30.07 8.11
CA GLY A 304 -3.46 -29.11 9.22
C GLY A 304 -4.80 -28.36 9.44
N TYR A 305 -5.80 -28.62 8.61
CA TYR A 305 -7.15 -28.05 8.74
C TYR A 305 -8.21 -29.13 8.99
#